data_73fe85e37d27edea7fe09c47e6eacade
#
_entry.id   73fe85e37d27edea7fe09c47e6eacade
#
_cell.length_a   1.000
_cell.length_b   1.000
_cell.length_c   1.000
_cell.angle_alpha   90.00
_cell.angle_beta   90.00
_cell.angle_gamma   90.00
#
_symmetry.space_group_name_H-M   'P 1'
#
loop_
_entity.id
_entity.type
_entity.pdbx_description
1 polymer ?
#
loop_
_entity_poly.entity_id
_entity_poly.type
_entity_poly.pdbx_seq_one_letter_code
_entity_poly.pdbx_strand_id
1 'polypeptide(L)'
;MLMTPDRPATDEDRRRADQISATLAQAIEKYRDYRVALADGFHIFAPNLPQAQYHFSNYWNGYLEGFTFDPARPTSLLYKKTKDGYELIGAMYTAPRTASLDELNERVPLGVARWHQHTNLCMPKRGEGAHADWTKFGLTGSISKEEECHEAGGRFYPVIFGWMVHVYPFESTVAKVWAQ
;
A
#
# COMPACT_ATOMS: atom_id res chain seq x y z
N MET A 1 13.36 -1.49 -1.55
CA MET A 1 12.04 -2.04 -1.88
C MET A 1 12.22 -3.23 -2.81
N LEU A 2 11.57 -4.36 -2.54
CA LEU A 2 11.55 -5.55 -3.39
C LEU A 2 10.29 -5.51 -4.26
N MET A 3 10.44 -5.75 -5.57
CA MET A 3 9.32 -5.79 -6.52
C MET A 3 9.22 -7.19 -7.12
N THR A 4 8.00 -7.64 -7.45
CA THR A 4 7.84 -8.83 -8.29
C THR A 4 8.49 -8.61 -9.67
N PRO A 5 8.95 -9.68 -10.34
CA PRO A 5 9.52 -9.57 -11.69
C PRO A 5 8.52 -8.99 -12.70
N ASP A 6 9.02 -8.30 -13.71
CA ASP A 6 8.20 -7.90 -14.85
C ASP A 6 7.76 -9.14 -15.64
N ARG A 7 6.50 -9.15 -16.05
CA ARG A 7 5.92 -10.19 -16.93
C ARG A 7 5.16 -9.54 -18.08
N PRO A 8 5.18 -10.10 -19.28
CA PRO A 8 4.28 -9.67 -20.37
C PRO A 8 2.83 -9.89 -19.94
N ALA A 9 1.98 -8.89 -20.15
CA ALA A 9 0.55 -9.02 -19.90
C ALA A 9 -0.12 -9.82 -21.03
N THR A 10 -0.91 -10.81 -20.69
CA THR A 10 -1.83 -11.49 -21.60
C THR A 10 -3.14 -10.70 -21.72
N ASP A 11 -3.99 -11.04 -22.69
CA ASP A 11 -5.32 -10.43 -22.81
C ASP A 11 -6.22 -10.81 -21.62
N GLU A 12 -6.01 -12.00 -21.05
CA GLU A 12 -6.70 -12.42 -19.82
C GLU A 12 -6.28 -11.57 -18.62
N ASP A 13 -4.98 -11.31 -18.46
CA ASP A 13 -4.48 -10.43 -17.39
C ASP A 13 -5.11 -9.04 -17.48
N ARG A 14 -5.20 -8.49 -18.69
CA ARG A 14 -5.81 -7.17 -18.92
C ARG A 14 -7.30 -7.17 -18.54
N ARG A 15 -8.07 -8.17 -19.00
CA ARG A 15 -9.50 -8.29 -18.67
C ARG A 15 -9.73 -8.40 -17.15
N ARG A 16 -8.93 -9.24 -16.46
CA ARG A 16 -9.02 -9.39 -15.00
C ARG A 16 -8.65 -8.09 -14.27
N ALA A 17 -7.59 -7.43 -14.69
CA ALA A 17 -7.16 -6.16 -14.12
C ALA A 17 -8.23 -5.07 -14.30
N ASP A 18 -8.85 -4.98 -15.47
CA ASP A 18 -9.94 -4.04 -15.73
C ASP A 18 -11.17 -4.33 -14.84
N GLN A 19 -11.53 -5.60 -14.65
CA GLN A 19 -12.62 -5.99 -13.76
C GLN A 19 -12.32 -5.64 -12.31
N ILE A 20 -11.09 -5.88 -11.82
CA ILE A 20 -10.65 -5.52 -10.47
C ILE A 20 -10.74 -4.00 -10.29
N SER A 21 -10.18 -3.24 -11.21
CA SER A 21 -10.20 -1.78 -11.17
C SER A 21 -11.62 -1.20 -11.19
N ALA A 22 -12.50 -1.73 -12.04
CA ALA A 22 -13.89 -1.30 -12.14
C ALA A 22 -14.70 -1.63 -10.86
N THR A 23 -14.51 -2.83 -10.30
CA THR A 23 -15.13 -3.24 -9.04
C THR A 23 -14.66 -2.35 -7.89
N LEU A 24 -13.35 -2.10 -7.82
CA LEU A 24 -12.77 -1.21 -6.84
C LEU A 24 -13.36 0.21 -6.94
N ALA A 25 -13.38 0.79 -8.16
CA ALA A 25 -13.90 2.15 -8.37
C ALA A 25 -15.31 2.32 -7.81
N GLN A 26 -16.19 1.35 -8.07
CA GLN A 26 -17.57 1.36 -7.56
C GLN A 26 -17.61 1.24 -6.04
N ALA A 27 -16.81 0.32 -5.47
CA ALA A 27 -16.82 0.05 -4.04
C ALA A 27 -16.31 1.21 -3.20
N ILE A 28 -15.31 1.95 -3.71
CA ILE A 28 -14.68 3.05 -2.96
C ILE A 28 -15.28 4.43 -3.27
N GLU A 29 -16.22 4.55 -4.21
CA GLU A 29 -16.81 5.85 -4.61
C GLU A 29 -17.38 6.64 -3.42
N LYS A 30 -18.03 5.96 -2.47
CA LYS A 30 -18.57 6.58 -1.24
C LYS A 30 -17.49 7.22 -0.36
N TYR A 31 -16.24 6.81 -0.52
CA TYR A 31 -15.11 7.31 0.26
C TYR A 31 -14.45 8.56 -0.35
N ARG A 32 -15.03 9.16 -1.39
CA ARG A 32 -14.68 10.53 -1.79
C ARG A 32 -14.86 11.51 -0.64
N ASP A 33 -15.85 11.30 0.22
CA ASP A 33 -15.84 11.89 1.55
C ASP A 33 -15.02 10.99 2.50
N TYR A 34 -13.81 11.41 2.81
CA TYR A 34 -12.92 10.66 3.70
C TYR A 34 -13.50 10.42 5.11
N ARG A 35 -14.49 11.22 5.54
CA ARG A 35 -15.16 11.04 6.84
C ARG A 35 -15.98 9.75 6.86
N VAL A 36 -16.53 9.36 5.72
CA VAL A 36 -17.21 8.07 5.57
C VAL A 36 -16.22 6.92 5.75
N ALA A 37 -15.01 7.05 5.20
CA ALA A 37 -13.97 6.06 5.42
C ALA A 37 -13.61 5.91 6.91
N LEU A 38 -13.44 7.03 7.62
CA LEU A 38 -13.17 7.01 9.06
C LEU A 38 -14.33 6.36 9.85
N ALA A 39 -15.58 6.65 9.49
CA ALA A 39 -16.77 6.04 10.11
C ALA A 39 -16.86 4.53 9.84
N ASP A 40 -16.41 4.07 8.66
CA ASP A 40 -16.38 2.65 8.27
C ASP A 40 -15.13 1.90 8.80
N GLY A 41 -14.38 2.50 9.73
CA GLY A 41 -13.29 1.84 10.45
C GLY A 41 -11.93 1.89 9.74
N PHE A 42 -11.76 2.79 8.77
CA PHE A 42 -10.43 3.11 8.27
C PHE A 42 -9.72 4.08 9.20
N HIS A 43 -8.43 3.92 9.38
CA HIS A 43 -7.59 4.75 10.24
C HIS A 43 -6.42 5.31 9.45
N ILE A 44 -6.09 6.58 9.65
CA ILE A 44 -4.93 7.20 8.98
C ILE A 44 -3.65 6.57 9.52
N PHE A 45 -2.89 5.94 8.64
CA PHE A 45 -1.58 5.40 8.99
C PHE A 45 -0.57 6.55 9.17
N ALA A 46 0.11 6.58 10.31
CA ALA A 46 1.10 7.60 10.66
C ALA A 46 0.64 9.06 10.39
N PRO A 47 -0.48 9.53 10.99
CA PRO A 47 -1.12 10.80 10.64
C PRO A 47 -0.26 12.03 10.87
N ASN A 48 0.72 11.94 11.78
CA ASN A 48 1.62 13.03 12.16
C ASN A 48 2.86 13.14 11.25
N LEU A 49 3.03 12.19 10.31
CA LEU A 49 4.15 12.22 9.38
C LEU A 49 3.68 12.81 8.04
N PRO A 50 4.39 13.79 7.47
CA PRO A 50 4.15 14.22 6.10
C PRO A 50 4.35 13.06 5.14
N GLN A 51 3.34 12.78 4.31
CA GLN A 51 3.37 11.70 3.33
C GLN A 51 2.92 12.26 1.98
N ALA A 52 3.56 11.84 0.90
CA ALA A 52 3.12 12.18 -0.45
C ALA A 52 1.72 11.61 -0.73
N GLN A 53 1.44 10.46 -0.16
CA GLN A 53 0.19 9.73 -0.24
C GLN A 53 -0.15 9.13 1.12
N TYR A 54 -1.32 9.45 1.64
CA TYR A 54 -1.80 8.94 2.93
C TYR A 54 -2.58 7.65 2.75
N HIS A 55 -2.26 6.65 3.56
CA HIS A 55 -2.98 5.39 3.64
C HIS A 55 -4.00 5.45 4.77
N PHE A 56 -5.27 5.30 4.43
CA PHE A 56 -6.32 5.06 5.41
C PHE A 56 -6.57 3.56 5.44
N SER A 57 -6.07 2.90 6.48
CA SER A 57 -6.04 1.43 6.56
C SER A 57 -7.17 0.89 7.42
N ASN A 58 -7.82 -0.16 6.91
CA ASN A 58 -8.78 -0.97 7.66
C ASN A 58 -8.12 -2.30 8.02
N TYR A 59 -7.79 -2.46 9.29
CA TYR A 59 -7.04 -3.65 9.77
C TYR A 59 -7.85 -4.94 9.64
N TRP A 60 -9.18 -4.86 9.69
CA TRP A 60 -10.05 -6.02 9.47
C TRP A 60 -10.01 -6.48 8.01
N ASN A 61 -10.07 -5.55 7.07
CA ASN A 61 -9.89 -5.87 5.66
C ASN A 61 -8.52 -6.50 5.42
N GLY A 62 -7.45 -5.91 5.98
CA GLY A 62 -6.10 -6.47 5.87
C GLY A 62 -5.96 -7.88 6.45
N TYR A 63 -6.66 -8.17 7.56
CA TYR A 63 -6.72 -9.52 8.11
C TYR A 63 -7.43 -10.49 7.15
N LEU A 64 -8.57 -10.11 6.60
CA LEU A 64 -9.33 -10.94 5.65
C LEU A 64 -8.57 -11.16 4.34
N GLU A 65 -7.87 -10.15 3.83
CA GLU A 65 -7.00 -10.28 2.64
C GLU A 65 -5.85 -11.28 2.84
N GLY A 66 -5.48 -11.60 4.08
CA GLY A 66 -4.56 -12.69 4.37
C GLY A 66 -5.07 -14.05 3.86
N PHE A 67 -6.37 -14.22 3.71
CA PHE A 67 -7.02 -15.49 3.34
C PHE A 67 -7.72 -15.43 1.99
N THR A 68 -8.41 -14.32 1.70
CA THR A 68 -9.27 -14.21 0.51
C THR A 68 -9.13 -12.83 -0.10
N PHE A 69 -8.88 -12.77 -1.41
CA PHE A 69 -8.87 -11.52 -2.16
C PHE A 69 -10.29 -11.11 -2.56
N ASP A 70 -10.67 -9.87 -2.23
CA ASP A 70 -11.92 -9.25 -2.62
C ASP A 70 -11.66 -7.84 -3.17
N PRO A 71 -11.82 -7.60 -4.48
CA PRO A 71 -11.58 -6.30 -5.08
C PRO A 71 -12.42 -5.15 -4.48
N ALA A 72 -13.58 -5.47 -3.90
CA ALA A 72 -14.44 -4.47 -3.28
C ALA A 72 -13.99 -4.06 -1.86
N ARG A 73 -13.04 -4.77 -1.25
CA ARG A 73 -12.60 -4.55 0.15
C ARG A 73 -11.10 -4.37 0.27
N PRO A 74 -10.55 -3.26 -0.23
CA PRO A 74 -9.11 -3.02 -0.13
C PRO A 74 -8.66 -2.87 1.34
N THR A 75 -7.41 -3.25 1.63
CA THR A 75 -6.80 -3.02 2.94
C THR A 75 -6.69 -1.53 3.25
N SER A 76 -6.35 -0.71 2.27
CA SER A 76 -6.22 0.73 2.48
C SER A 76 -6.82 1.53 1.34
N LEU A 77 -7.37 2.68 1.68
CA LEU A 77 -7.70 3.75 0.73
C LEU A 77 -6.51 4.71 0.64
N LEU A 78 -6.27 5.23 -0.54
CA LEU A 78 -5.16 6.14 -0.81
C LEU A 78 -5.70 7.55 -1.01
N TYR A 79 -5.14 8.49 -0.26
CA TYR A 79 -5.56 9.87 -0.27
C TYR A 79 -4.39 10.82 -0.48
N LYS A 80 -4.65 11.90 -1.21
CA LYS A 80 -3.80 13.07 -1.27
C LYS A 80 -4.31 14.10 -0.26
N LYS A 81 -3.43 14.67 0.55
CA LYS A 81 -3.81 15.75 1.47
C LYS A 81 -4.07 17.04 0.70
N THR A 82 -5.17 17.70 1.01
CA THR A 82 -5.57 19.00 0.45
C THR A 82 -5.66 20.04 1.54
N LYS A 83 -5.99 21.28 1.19
CA LYS A 83 -6.24 22.36 2.16
C LYS A 83 -7.45 22.06 3.05
N ASP A 84 -8.47 21.40 2.47
CA ASP A 84 -9.77 21.20 3.11
C ASP A 84 -9.95 19.75 3.64
N GLY A 85 -8.91 18.93 3.57
CA GLY A 85 -8.96 17.54 4.03
C GLY A 85 -8.17 16.57 3.16
N TYR A 86 -8.87 15.57 2.58
CA TYR A 86 -8.24 14.51 1.82
C TYR A 86 -9.06 14.20 0.56
N GLU A 87 -8.37 14.04 -0.56
CA GLU A 87 -8.91 13.64 -1.85
C GLU A 87 -8.59 12.17 -2.11
N LEU A 88 -9.61 11.35 -2.38
CA LEU A 88 -9.44 9.94 -2.72
C LEU A 88 -8.79 9.81 -4.10
N ILE A 89 -7.67 9.11 -4.16
CA ILE A 89 -6.92 8.86 -5.41
C ILE A 89 -6.86 7.39 -5.78
N GLY A 90 -7.08 6.47 -4.85
CA GLY A 90 -7.01 5.04 -5.13
C GLY A 90 -7.13 4.17 -3.89
N ALA A 91 -6.63 2.96 -4.01
CA ALA A 91 -6.58 1.99 -2.92
C ALA A 91 -5.32 1.10 -2.99
N MET A 92 -5.10 0.34 -1.92
CA MET A 92 -4.00 -0.62 -1.82
C MET A 92 -4.55 -1.96 -1.34
N TYR A 93 -4.18 -3.01 -2.02
CA TYR A 93 -4.37 -4.38 -1.56
C TYR A 93 -3.10 -4.90 -0.91
N THR A 94 -3.26 -5.89 -0.02
CA THR A 94 -2.17 -6.58 0.63
C THR A 94 -2.23 -8.08 0.39
N ALA A 95 -1.11 -8.76 0.60
CA ALA A 95 -1.04 -10.20 0.64
C ALA A 95 -0.03 -10.64 1.72
N PRO A 96 -0.12 -11.90 2.20
CA PRO A 96 0.86 -12.42 3.16
C PRO A 96 2.30 -12.23 2.69
N ARG A 97 3.20 -11.97 3.62
CA ARG A 97 4.63 -11.79 3.32
C ARG A 97 5.23 -13.00 2.61
N THR A 98 4.70 -14.19 2.87
CA THR A 98 5.13 -15.47 2.32
C THR A 98 4.38 -15.87 1.05
N ALA A 99 3.47 -15.02 0.54
CA ALA A 99 2.72 -15.35 -0.67
C ALA A 99 3.67 -15.58 -1.86
N SER A 100 3.41 -16.67 -2.57
CA SER A 100 4.11 -17.03 -3.81
C SER A 100 3.72 -16.10 -4.96
N LEU A 101 4.50 -16.13 -6.03
CA LEU A 101 4.15 -15.37 -7.25
C LEU A 101 2.81 -15.80 -7.85
N ASP A 102 2.46 -17.08 -7.73
CA ASP A 102 1.19 -17.60 -8.24
C ASP A 102 0.03 -17.09 -7.40
N GLU A 103 0.12 -17.11 -6.07
CA GLU A 103 -0.88 -16.53 -5.17
C GLU A 103 -1.05 -15.01 -5.37
N LEU A 104 0.03 -14.29 -5.64
CA LEU A 104 -0.04 -12.87 -5.99
C LEU A 104 -0.72 -12.66 -7.34
N ASN A 105 -0.38 -13.50 -8.34
CA ASN A 105 -0.97 -13.45 -9.68
C ASN A 105 -2.47 -13.78 -9.68
N GLU A 106 -2.91 -14.71 -8.82
CA GLU A 106 -4.33 -15.02 -8.62
C GLU A 106 -5.12 -13.83 -8.08
N ARG A 107 -4.51 -13.00 -7.24
CA ARG A 107 -5.12 -11.77 -6.70
C ARG A 107 -5.16 -10.66 -7.74
N VAL A 108 -4.00 -10.18 -8.15
CA VAL A 108 -3.85 -9.15 -9.18
C VAL A 108 -2.80 -9.61 -10.19
N PRO A 109 -3.14 -9.64 -11.50
CA PRO A 109 -2.26 -10.17 -12.53
C PRO A 109 -0.88 -9.50 -12.55
N LEU A 110 0.18 -10.29 -12.42
CA LEU A 110 1.57 -9.82 -12.43
C LEU A 110 2.02 -9.25 -13.78
N GLY A 111 1.30 -9.59 -14.86
CA GLY A 111 1.54 -8.99 -16.17
C GLY A 111 1.05 -7.55 -16.29
N VAL A 112 0.22 -7.07 -15.34
CA VAL A 112 -0.34 -5.71 -15.35
C VAL A 112 0.19 -4.88 -14.21
N ALA A 113 0.33 -5.46 -13.02
CA ALA A 113 0.78 -4.76 -11.82
C ALA A 113 1.91 -5.50 -11.13
N ARG A 114 2.84 -4.75 -10.58
CA ARG A 114 3.93 -5.30 -9.78
C ARG A 114 3.62 -5.15 -8.30
N TRP A 115 3.60 -6.26 -7.58
CA TRP A 115 3.56 -6.23 -6.13
C TRP A 115 4.92 -5.81 -5.57
N HIS A 116 4.91 -5.12 -4.45
CA HIS A 116 6.12 -4.68 -3.77
C HIS A 116 6.09 -4.99 -2.27
N GLN A 117 7.28 -5.12 -1.69
CA GLN A 117 7.51 -5.19 -0.25
C GLN A 117 8.51 -4.11 0.18
N HIS A 118 8.29 -3.52 1.33
CA HIS A 118 9.27 -2.65 1.95
C HIS A 118 10.32 -3.50 2.66
N THR A 119 11.57 -3.31 2.26
CA THR A 119 12.74 -4.04 2.77
C THR A 119 13.78 -3.09 3.34
N ASN A 120 14.60 -3.60 4.27
CA ASN A 120 15.75 -2.88 4.82
C ASN A 120 15.36 -1.51 5.42
N LEU A 121 14.36 -1.52 6.27
CA LEU A 121 13.92 -0.30 6.96
C LEU A 121 14.54 -0.17 8.34
N CYS A 122 15.02 1.02 8.63
CA CYS A 122 15.36 1.43 9.98
C CYS A 122 14.22 2.26 10.56
N MET A 123 13.67 1.81 11.68
CA MET A 123 12.63 2.53 12.42
C MET A 123 13.19 3.04 13.75
N PRO A 124 12.71 4.17 14.26
CA PRO A 124 13.09 4.62 15.61
C PRO A 124 12.65 3.59 16.65
N LYS A 125 13.27 3.61 17.84
CA LYS A 125 12.81 2.79 18.95
C LYS A 125 11.35 3.09 19.27
N ARG A 126 10.67 2.07 19.80
CA ARG A 126 9.27 2.22 20.20
C ARG A 126 9.13 3.35 21.24
N GLY A 127 8.24 4.29 20.97
CA GLY A 127 8.01 5.47 21.81
C GLY A 127 8.83 6.71 21.41
N GLU A 128 9.86 6.58 20.58
CA GLU A 128 10.73 7.71 20.19
C GLU A 128 10.29 8.38 18.87
N GLY A 129 9.25 7.87 18.22
CA GLY A 129 8.80 8.35 16.91
C GLY A 129 8.44 9.84 16.86
N ALA A 130 7.98 10.44 17.97
CA ALA A 130 7.65 11.87 18.04
C ALA A 130 8.89 12.79 17.91
N HIS A 131 10.06 12.28 18.24
CA HIS A 131 11.33 13.03 18.24
C HIS A 131 12.34 12.47 17.24
N ALA A 132 11.95 11.47 16.46
CA ALA A 132 12.82 10.81 15.50
C ALA A 132 13.17 11.72 14.32
N ASP A 133 14.41 11.61 13.88
CA ASP A 133 14.86 12.22 12.63
C ASP A 133 14.36 11.37 11.43
N TRP A 134 13.20 11.72 10.91
CA TRP A 134 12.56 11.01 9.80
C TRP A 134 13.29 11.15 8.46
N THR A 135 14.38 11.91 8.40
CA THR A 135 15.30 11.87 7.25
C THR A 135 16.20 10.65 7.28
N LYS A 136 16.36 10.04 8.46
CA LYS A 136 17.15 8.83 8.68
C LYS A 136 16.29 7.57 8.79
N PHE A 137 15.13 7.69 9.45
CA PHE A 137 14.23 6.59 9.76
C PHE A 137 13.00 6.54 8.86
N GLY A 138 12.34 5.38 8.80
CA GLY A 138 11.06 5.19 8.13
C GLY A 138 11.16 4.85 6.65
N LEU A 139 10.04 4.91 5.96
CA LEU A 139 9.90 4.47 4.56
C LEU A 139 10.73 5.31 3.57
N THR A 140 10.99 6.56 3.91
CA THR A 140 11.79 7.51 3.11
C THR A 140 13.13 7.84 3.76
N GLY A 141 13.46 7.17 4.87
CA GLY A 141 14.70 7.38 5.59
C GLY A 141 15.93 6.92 4.80
N SER A 142 17.08 7.54 5.10
CA SER A 142 18.34 7.26 4.40
C SER A 142 19.03 5.97 4.86
N ILE A 143 18.71 5.48 6.08
CA ILE A 143 19.36 4.30 6.66
C ILE A 143 18.69 3.03 6.11
N SER A 144 19.48 2.20 5.42
CA SER A 144 19.02 0.96 4.81
C SER A 144 19.86 -0.27 5.18
N LYS A 145 20.87 -0.12 6.05
CA LYS A 145 21.70 -1.20 6.55
C LYS A 145 21.48 -1.42 8.04
N GLU A 146 21.56 -2.67 8.47
CA GLU A 146 21.32 -3.06 9.86
C GLU A 146 22.30 -2.44 10.83
N GLU A 147 23.60 -2.44 10.50
CA GLU A 147 24.67 -1.86 11.33
C GLU A 147 24.44 -0.36 11.54
N GLU A 148 24.23 0.39 10.45
CA GLU A 148 23.94 1.83 10.50
C GLU A 148 22.67 2.14 11.31
N CYS A 149 21.68 1.23 11.23
CA CYS A 149 20.43 1.37 11.99
C CYS A 149 20.67 1.20 13.49
N HIS A 150 21.47 0.22 13.88
CA HIS A 150 21.82 -0.02 15.29
C HIS A 150 22.68 1.14 15.85
N GLU A 151 23.65 1.64 15.08
CA GLU A 151 24.48 2.81 15.46
C GLU A 151 23.61 4.06 15.65
N ALA A 152 22.58 4.25 14.80
CA ALA A 152 21.62 5.35 14.96
C ALA A 152 20.61 5.12 16.09
N GLY A 153 20.70 4.00 16.81
CA GLY A 153 19.78 3.65 17.89
C GLY A 153 18.42 3.17 17.42
N GLY A 154 18.28 2.79 16.17
CA GLY A 154 17.04 2.33 15.57
C GLY A 154 16.77 0.83 15.75
N ARG A 155 15.68 0.38 15.15
CA ARG A 155 15.30 -1.02 15.00
C ARG A 155 15.24 -1.35 13.50
N PHE A 156 16.07 -2.30 13.09
CA PHE A 156 16.13 -2.74 11.72
C PHE A 156 15.06 -3.79 11.40
N TYR A 157 14.43 -3.65 10.24
CA TYR A 157 13.46 -4.59 9.69
C TYR A 157 13.90 -5.02 8.30
N PRO A 158 14.41 -6.25 8.12
CA PRO A 158 14.73 -6.79 6.80
C PRO A 158 13.55 -6.76 5.85
N VAL A 159 12.36 -7.05 6.36
CA VAL A 159 11.07 -6.90 5.68
C VAL A 159 10.05 -6.39 6.68
N ILE A 160 9.31 -5.35 6.30
CA ILE A 160 8.18 -4.84 7.07
C ILE A 160 6.92 -4.95 6.22
N PHE A 161 5.80 -5.33 6.84
CA PHE A 161 4.52 -5.60 6.19
C PHE A 161 4.52 -6.86 5.29
N GLY A 162 3.42 -7.09 4.58
CA GLY A 162 3.28 -8.09 3.52
C GLY A 162 3.59 -7.51 2.14
N TRP A 163 3.18 -8.23 1.10
CA TRP A 163 3.14 -7.71 -0.25
C TRP A 163 2.04 -6.66 -0.38
N MET A 164 2.28 -5.64 -1.19
CA MET A 164 1.36 -4.53 -1.45
C MET A 164 1.29 -4.24 -2.94
N VAL A 165 0.11 -3.82 -3.40
CA VAL A 165 -0.11 -3.31 -4.75
C VAL A 165 -1.07 -2.13 -4.71
N HIS A 166 -0.68 -1.03 -5.33
CA HIS A 166 -1.52 0.16 -5.46
C HIS A 166 -2.40 0.08 -6.70
N VAL A 167 -3.58 0.67 -6.60
CA VAL A 167 -4.53 0.79 -7.71
C VAL A 167 -5.15 2.18 -7.69
N TYR A 168 -5.06 2.88 -8.80
CA TYR A 168 -5.63 4.22 -9.00
C TYR A 168 -6.76 4.17 -10.03
N PRO A 169 -7.94 3.67 -9.64
CA PRO A 169 -9.00 3.30 -10.60
C PRO A 169 -9.64 4.51 -11.31
N PHE A 170 -9.32 5.72 -10.87
CA PHE A 170 -9.81 6.96 -11.47
C PHE A 170 -8.85 7.53 -12.53
N GLU A 171 -7.71 6.89 -12.74
CA GLU A 171 -6.73 7.28 -13.75
C GLU A 171 -7.13 6.79 -15.15
N SER A 172 -6.65 7.50 -16.18
CA SER A 172 -7.11 7.35 -17.56
C SER A 172 -6.38 6.29 -18.37
N THR A 173 -5.26 5.75 -17.88
CA THR A 173 -4.45 4.76 -18.60
C THR A 173 -4.08 3.60 -17.69
N VAL A 174 -4.00 2.39 -18.26
CA VAL A 174 -3.63 1.17 -17.52
C VAL A 174 -2.32 1.35 -16.74
N ALA A 175 -1.32 1.97 -17.36
CA ALA A 175 -0.04 2.22 -16.73
C ALA A 175 -0.15 3.12 -15.47
N LYS A 176 -1.08 4.09 -15.47
CA LYS A 176 -1.34 4.95 -14.31
C LYS A 176 -2.23 4.28 -13.29
N VAL A 177 -3.22 3.49 -13.74
CA VAL A 177 -4.10 2.72 -12.84
C VAL A 177 -3.29 1.78 -11.94
N TRP A 178 -2.23 1.17 -12.48
CA TRP A 178 -1.40 0.17 -11.81
C TRP A 178 0.02 0.67 -11.44
N ALA A 179 0.21 1.99 -11.33
CA ALA A 179 1.49 2.58 -10.93
C ALA A 179 1.87 2.20 -9.47
N GLN A 180 3.17 1.96 -9.22
CA GLN A 180 3.69 1.59 -7.89
C GLN A 180 4.70 2.62 -7.37
#